data_bee1e89256bc11d1f6998fa59b0e9c0e
#
_entry.id   bee1e89256bc11d1f6998fa59b0e9c0e
#
_cell.length_a   1.000
_cell.length_b   1.000
_cell.length_c   1.000
_cell.angle_alpha   90.00
_cell.angle_beta   90.00
_cell.angle_gamma   90.00
#
_symmetry.space_group_name_H-M   'P 1'
#
loop_
_entity.id
_entity.type
_entity.pdbx_description
1 polymer ?
#
loop_
_entity_poly.entity_id
_entity_poly.type
_entity_poly.pdbx_seq_one_letter_code
_entity_poly.pdbx_strand_id
1 'polypeptide(L)'
;MIELKDITLRRGAKVLLQNASVTVHPGEKVALVGRNGAGKSTVLALLNGTLHEDQGEWSMPARWRLAQVAQHMPETDEAATDFVISGDERLIHLRQQLSIAEQSGDGMAIAHIHGDLQDAGAHDARARAEALILGLGFTPEQLERPVNSF
;
A
#
# COMPACT_ATOMS: atom_id res chain seq x y z
N MET A 1 -12.08 -4.64 -13.29
CA MET A 1 -13.10 -3.93 -12.46
C MET A 1 -13.06 -4.47 -11.05
N ILE A 2 -13.44 -3.66 -10.08
CA ILE A 2 -13.75 -4.12 -8.73
C ILE A 2 -15.26 -4.37 -8.70
N GLU A 3 -15.67 -5.50 -8.18
CA GLU A 3 -17.08 -5.88 -8.12
C GLU A 3 -17.42 -6.35 -6.70
N LEU A 4 -18.45 -5.75 -6.12
CA LEU A 4 -19.08 -6.17 -4.88
C LEU A 4 -20.49 -6.63 -5.20
N LYS A 5 -20.88 -7.81 -4.73
CA LYS A 5 -22.21 -8.41 -4.94
C LYS A 5 -22.83 -8.80 -3.61
N ASP A 6 -23.99 -8.23 -3.32
CA ASP A 6 -24.81 -8.54 -2.15
C ASP A 6 -24.04 -8.52 -0.83
N ILE A 7 -23.06 -7.60 -0.73
CA ILE A 7 -22.19 -7.48 0.42
C ILE A 7 -22.96 -7.05 1.66
N THR A 8 -22.82 -7.84 2.71
CA THR A 8 -23.24 -7.46 4.06
C THR A 8 -22.01 -7.34 4.93
N LEU A 9 -21.86 -6.20 5.61
CA LEU A 9 -20.76 -5.91 6.53
C LEU A 9 -21.29 -5.52 7.90
N ARG A 10 -20.70 -6.10 8.95
CA ARG A 10 -20.99 -5.80 10.35
C ARG A 10 -19.73 -5.30 11.06
N ARG A 11 -19.97 -4.55 12.12
CA ARG A 11 -18.93 -4.23 13.11
C ARG A 11 -19.48 -4.54 14.50
N GLY A 12 -19.09 -5.69 15.04
CA GLY A 12 -19.77 -6.27 16.20
C GLY A 12 -21.22 -6.61 15.87
N ALA A 13 -22.16 -6.20 16.70
CA ALA A 13 -23.59 -6.44 16.48
C ALA A 13 -24.25 -5.49 15.46
N LYS A 14 -23.55 -4.44 15.03
CA LYS A 14 -24.13 -3.40 14.15
C LYS A 14 -23.91 -3.76 12.68
N VAL A 15 -25.01 -3.89 11.92
CA VAL A 15 -24.97 -3.98 10.45
C VAL A 15 -24.68 -2.57 9.89
N LEU A 16 -23.63 -2.44 9.10
CA LEU A 16 -23.19 -1.19 8.46
C LEU A 16 -23.58 -1.14 6.98
N LEU A 17 -23.52 -2.27 6.31
CA LEU A 17 -23.98 -2.47 4.94
C LEU A 17 -24.84 -3.74 4.89
N GLN A 18 -25.89 -3.73 4.09
CA GLN A 18 -26.75 -4.87 3.88
C GLN A 18 -27.10 -5.00 2.40
N ASN A 19 -26.80 -6.16 1.81
CA ASN A 19 -27.07 -6.47 0.41
C ASN A 19 -26.60 -5.38 -0.57
N ALA A 20 -25.42 -4.81 -0.31
CA ALA A 20 -24.87 -3.73 -1.11
C ALA A 20 -24.10 -4.30 -2.33
N SER A 21 -24.42 -3.81 -3.51
CA SER A 21 -23.73 -4.18 -4.74
C SER A 21 -23.24 -2.93 -5.45
N VAL A 22 -21.99 -3.00 -5.93
CA VAL A 22 -21.38 -1.93 -6.72
C VAL A 22 -20.29 -2.50 -7.62
N THR A 23 -20.17 -1.93 -8.80
CA THR A 23 -19.09 -2.23 -9.75
C THR A 23 -18.32 -0.96 -10.05
N VAL A 24 -16.99 -1.03 -9.96
CA VAL A 24 -16.07 0.06 -10.32
C VAL A 24 -15.22 -0.39 -11.51
N HIS A 25 -15.36 0.32 -12.62
CA HIS A 25 -14.62 0.01 -13.85
C HIS A 25 -13.22 0.66 -13.85
N PRO A 26 -12.29 0.14 -14.68
CA PRO A 26 -10.99 0.77 -14.86
C PRO A 26 -11.13 2.24 -15.30
N GLY A 27 -10.35 3.13 -14.67
CA GLY A 27 -10.37 4.56 -14.97
C GLY A 27 -11.47 5.37 -14.27
N GLU A 28 -12.41 4.73 -13.62
CA GLU A 28 -13.45 5.44 -12.87
C GLU A 28 -12.91 6.08 -11.59
N LYS A 29 -13.45 7.25 -11.27
CA LYS A 29 -13.24 7.95 -10.00
C LYS A 29 -14.54 7.88 -9.20
N VAL A 30 -14.52 7.14 -8.11
CA VAL A 30 -15.70 6.90 -7.27
C VAL A 30 -15.53 7.59 -5.92
N ALA A 31 -16.55 8.34 -5.49
CA ALA A 31 -16.61 8.94 -4.17
C ALA A 31 -17.53 8.13 -3.27
N LEU A 32 -17.02 7.67 -2.13
CA LEU A 32 -17.81 7.02 -1.08
C LEU A 32 -18.22 8.07 -0.05
N VAL A 33 -19.48 8.47 -0.08
CA VAL A 33 -20.05 9.52 0.79
C VAL A 33 -21.02 8.95 1.81
N GLY A 34 -21.11 9.59 2.96
CA GLY A 34 -22.01 9.17 4.04
C GLY A 34 -21.64 9.80 5.37
N ARG A 35 -22.56 9.74 6.34
CA ARG A 35 -22.37 10.27 7.71
C ARG A 35 -21.22 9.52 8.41
N ASN A 36 -20.66 10.12 9.47
CA ASN A 36 -19.70 9.43 10.32
C ASN A 36 -20.36 8.19 10.95
N GLY A 37 -19.61 7.06 10.93
CA GLY A 37 -20.15 5.78 11.38
C GLY A 37 -21.04 5.04 10.39
N ALA A 38 -21.20 5.53 9.14
CA ALA A 38 -21.99 4.87 8.09
C ALA A 38 -21.32 3.64 7.46
N GLY A 39 -20.06 3.33 7.80
CA GLY A 39 -19.37 2.15 7.26
C GLY A 39 -18.36 2.46 6.15
N LYS A 40 -18.06 3.72 5.82
CA LYS A 40 -17.09 4.08 4.79
C LYS A 40 -15.71 3.41 5.00
N SER A 41 -15.16 3.56 6.21
CA SER A 41 -13.88 2.93 6.58
C SER A 41 -13.96 1.39 6.57
N THR A 42 -15.16 0.84 6.81
CA THR A 42 -15.39 -0.61 6.80
C THR A 42 -15.34 -1.16 5.38
N VAL A 43 -15.87 -0.43 4.40
CA VAL A 43 -15.74 -0.79 2.98
C VAL A 43 -14.28 -0.73 2.52
N LEU A 44 -13.54 0.31 2.94
CA LEU A 44 -12.11 0.38 2.64
C LEU A 44 -11.32 -0.75 3.30
N ALA A 45 -11.68 -1.15 4.52
CA ALA A 45 -11.08 -2.28 5.22
C ALA A 45 -11.37 -3.63 4.53
N LEU A 46 -12.57 -3.82 3.94
CA LEU A 46 -12.88 -4.96 3.10
C LEU A 46 -11.98 -4.99 1.87
N LEU A 47 -11.88 -3.86 1.14
CA LEU A 47 -11.04 -3.78 -0.06
C LEU A 47 -9.55 -4.01 0.24
N ASN A 48 -9.07 -3.56 1.39
CA ASN A 48 -7.69 -3.79 1.86
C ASN A 48 -7.44 -5.21 2.40
N GLY A 49 -8.47 -6.06 2.49
CA GLY A 49 -8.36 -7.40 3.06
C GLY A 49 -8.17 -7.45 4.58
N THR A 50 -8.32 -6.31 5.28
CA THR A 50 -8.26 -6.26 6.76
C THR A 50 -9.57 -6.63 7.43
N LEU A 51 -10.64 -6.71 6.66
CA LEU A 51 -11.96 -7.16 7.06
C LEU A 51 -12.52 -8.08 5.97
N HIS A 52 -13.28 -9.10 6.39
CA HIS A 52 -14.01 -9.98 5.48
C HIS A 52 -15.50 -9.66 5.52
N GLU A 53 -16.18 -9.97 4.42
CA GLU A 53 -17.64 -9.87 4.33
C GLU A 53 -18.32 -10.91 5.21
N ASP A 54 -19.46 -10.54 5.81
CA ASP A 54 -20.34 -11.47 6.51
C ASP A 54 -21.19 -12.28 5.50
N GLN A 55 -21.56 -11.64 4.38
CA GLN A 55 -22.30 -12.24 3.26
C GLN A 55 -21.95 -11.50 1.97
N GLY A 56 -22.19 -12.19 0.85
CA GLY A 56 -21.92 -11.69 -0.48
C GLY A 56 -20.54 -12.09 -0.99
N GLU A 57 -20.15 -11.52 -2.09
CA GLU A 57 -18.87 -11.80 -2.76
C GLU A 57 -18.26 -10.51 -3.27
N TRP A 58 -16.93 -10.37 -3.19
CA TRP A 58 -16.25 -9.29 -3.87
C TRP A 58 -15.02 -9.81 -4.63
N SER A 59 -14.68 -9.13 -5.70
CA SER A 59 -13.56 -9.49 -6.53
C SER A 59 -12.82 -8.27 -7.06
N MET A 60 -11.51 -8.44 -7.23
CA MET A 60 -10.61 -7.51 -7.87
C MET A 60 -9.61 -8.30 -8.72
N PRO A 61 -9.17 -7.80 -9.89
CA PRO A 61 -8.17 -8.48 -10.70
C PRO A 61 -6.88 -8.73 -9.90
N ALA A 62 -6.38 -9.96 -9.90
CA ALA A 62 -5.20 -10.36 -9.12
C ALA A 62 -3.91 -9.57 -9.42
N ARG A 63 -3.84 -8.91 -10.59
CA ARG A 63 -2.69 -8.07 -10.98
C ARG A 63 -2.79 -6.61 -10.51
N TRP A 64 -3.94 -6.21 -9.97
CA TRP A 64 -4.11 -4.85 -9.47
C TRP A 64 -3.41 -4.70 -8.13
N ARG A 65 -2.80 -3.54 -7.96
CA ARG A 65 -2.22 -3.14 -6.68
C ARG A 65 -3.15 -2.14 -6.03
N LEU A 66 -3.45 -2.36 -4.77
CA LEU A 66 -4.19 -1.41 -3.96
C LEU A 66 -3.20 -0.51 -3.24
N ALA A 67 -3.40 0.80 -3.32
CA ALA A 67 -2.67 1.78 -2.54
C ALA A 67 -3.66 2.63 -1.75
N GLN A 68 -3.32 2.95 -0.52
CA GLN A 68 -4.15 3.76 0.37
C GLN A 68 -3.31 4.89 0.97
N VAL A 69 -3.88 6.09 1.00
CA VAL A 69 -3.32 7.20 1.77
C VAL A 69 -3.82 7.10 3.21
N ALA A 70 -2.90 6.98 4.16
CA ALA A 70 -3.23 6.94 5.58
C ALA A 70 -3.74 8.31 6.05
N GLN A 71 -4.66 8.30 7.03
CA GLN A 71 -5.17 9.54 7.63
C GLN A 71 -4.22 10.14 8.68
N HIS A 72 -3.33 9.33 9.20
CA HIS A 72 -2.37 9.73 10.24
C HIS A 72 -0.95 9.63 9.69
N MET A 73 -0.13 10.63 10.03
CA MET A 73 1.29 10.59 9.79
C MET A 73 1.90 9.50 10.66
N PRO A 74 2.78 8.63 10.14
CA PRO A 74 3.48 7.67 10.97
C PRO A 74 4.44 8.38 11.94
N GLU A 75 4.46 7.93 13.19
CA GLU A 75 5.39 8.42 14.20
C GLU A 75 6.72 7.65 14.07
N THR A 76 7.54 8.03 13.10
CA THR A 76 8.87 7.44 12.86
C THR A 76 9.93 8.51 12.72
N ASP A 77 11.12 8.23 13.24
CA ASP A 77 12.33 9.07 13.08
C ASP A 77 13.05 8.81 11.76
N GLU A 78 12.51 7.96 10.91
CA GLU A 78 13.06 7.64 9.59
C GLU A 78 13.09 8.89 8.70
N ALA A 79 14.15 9.05 7.92
CA ALA A 79 14.24 10.16 6.95
C ALA A 79 13.12 10.04 5.90
N ALA A 80 12.58 11.17 5.44
CA ALA A 80 11.48 11.21 4.50
C ALA A 80 11.78 10.41 3.22
N THR A 81 13.00 10.51 2.68
CA THR A 81 13.41 9.73 1.50
C THR A 81 13.38 8.22 1.77
N ASP A 82 13.93 7.77 2.89
CA ASP A 82 13.98 6.35 3.24
C ASP A 82 12.57 5.81 3.52
N PHE A 83 11.73 6.60 4.17
CA PHE A 83 10.32 6.26 4.36
C PHE A 83 9.57 6.07 3.04
N VAL A 84 9.79 6.91 2.04
CA VAL A 84 9.19 6.73 0.71
C VAL A 84 9.71 5.47 0.02
N ILE A 85 11.02 5.17 0.15
CA ILE A 85 11.60 3.93 -0.41
C ILE A 85 11.01 2.70 0.29
N SER A 86 10.75 2.76 1.60
CA SER A 86 10.17 1.64 2.36
C SER A 86 8.75 1.26 1.90
N GLY A 87 8.07 2.16 1.19
CA GLY A 87 6.80 1.88 0.52
C GLY A 87 6.90 0.97 -0.72
N ASP A 88 8.11 0.74 -1.25
CA ASP A 88 8.32 -0.25 -2.32
C ASP A 88 8.52 -1.65 -1.72
N GLU A 89 7.39 -2.33 -1.47
CA GLU A 89 7.37 -3.66 -0.84
C GLU A 89 8.24 -4.68 -1.60
N ARG A 90 8.27 -4.62 -2.94
CA ARG A 90 9.09 -5.50 -3.74
C ARG A 90 10.58 -5.29 -3.46
N LEU A 91 11.00 -4.04 -3.45
CA LEU A 91 12.40 -3.68 -3.19
C LEU A 91 12.83 -4.07 -1.77
N ILE A 92 11.99 -3.81 -0.78
CA ILE A 92 12.24 -4.18 0.62
C ILE A 92 12.34 -5.70 0.76
N HIS A 93 11.41 -6.44 0.17
CA HIS A 93 11.45 -7.91 0.21
C HIS A 93 12.73 -8.48 -0.42
N LEU A 94 13.14 -7.98 -1.58
CA LEU A 94 14.38 -8.42 -2.24
C LEU A 94 15.62 -8.08 -1.40
N ARG A 95 15.67 -6.92 -0.75
CA ARG A 95 16.76 -6.57 0.18
C ARG A 95 16.83 -7.49 1.39
N GLN A 96 15.68 -7.89 1.94
CA GLN A 96 15.62 -8.86 3.03
C GLN A 96 16.11 -10.24 2.59
N GLN A 97 15.68 -10.70 1.41
CA GLN A 97 16.16 -11.97 0.84
C GLN A 97 17.67 -11.95 0.60
N LEU A 98 18.21 -10.84 0.09
CA LEU A 98 19.65 -10.68 -0.10
C LEU A 98 20.41 -10.84 1.21
N SER A 99 19.95 -10.15 2.27
CA SER A 99 20.59 -10.26 3.59
C SER A 99 20.58 -11.69 4.14
N ILE A 100 19.50 -12.44 3.93
CA ILE A 100 19.42 -13.85 4.35
C ILE A 100 20.40 -14.72 3.51
N ALA A 101 20.45 -14.52 2.21
CA ALA A 101 21.34 -15.27 1.31
C ALA A 101 22.82 -14.98 1.62
N GLU A 102 23.18 -13.74 1.93
CA GLU A 102 24.52 -13.35 2.36
C GLU A 102 24.93 -14.04 3.67
N GLN A 103 24.01 -14.08 4.67
CA GLN A 103 24.26 -14.76 5.94
C GLN A 103 24.43 -16.27 5.79
N SER A 104 23.74 -16.88 4.83
CA SER A 104 23.85 -18.32 4.53
C SER A 104 25.04 -18.66 3.63
N GLY A 105 25.65 -17.66 2.98
CA GLY A 105 26.75 -17.85 2.02
C GLY A 105 26.31 -18.48 0.69
N ASP A 106 25.00 -18.40 0.34
CA ASP A 106 24.46 -18.94 -0.92
C ASP A 106 24.75 -18.01 -2.09
N GLY A 107 25.91 -18.22 -2.72
CA GLY A 107 26.37 -17.41 -3.85
C GLY A 107 25.43 -17.44 -5.07
N MET A 108 24.69 -18.53 -5.30
CA MET A 108 23.73 -18.63 -6.41
C MET A 108 22.49 -17.77 -6.12
N ALA A 109 21.96 -17.86 -4.91
CA ALA A 109 20.85 -17.01 -4.49
C ALA A 109 21.22 -15.52 -4.52
N ILE A 110 22.40 -15.16 -4.02
CA ILE A 110 22.92 -13.77 -4.05
C ILE A 110 22.95 -13.24 -5.48
N ALA A 111 23.51 -13.99 -6.44
CA ALA A 111 23.60 -13.57 -7.83
C ALA A 111 22.21 -13.36 -8.47
N HIS A 112 21.26 -14.25 -8.18
CA HIS A 112 19.89 -14.15 -8.69
C HIS A 112 19.17 -12.93 -8.12
N ILE A 113 19.25 -12.71 -6.80
CA ILE A 113 18.62 -11.60 -6.14
C ILE A 113 19.20 -10.25 -6.61
N HIS A 114 20.49 -10.16 -6.91
CA HIS A 114 21.07 -8.95 -7.51
C HIS A 114 20.46 -8.64 -8.89
N GLY A 115 20.19 -9.64 -9.71
CA GLY A 115 19.43 -9.47 -10.96
C GLY A 115 18.04 -8.93 -10.72
N ASP A 116 17.30 -9.53 -9.78
CA ASP A 116 15.96 -9.10 -9.43
C ASP A 116 15.91 -7.66 -8.84
N LEU A 117 16.92 -7.28 -8.05
CA LEU A 117 17.09 -5.92 -7.53
C LEU A 117 17.35 -4.91 -8.66
N GLN A 118 18.14 -5.28 -9.65
CA GLN A 118 18.36 -4.44 -10.83
C GLN A 118 17.06 -4.23 -11.59
N ASP A 119 16.30 -5.30 -11.83
CA ASP A 119 14.98 -5.24 -12.51
C ASP A 119 13.93 -4.48 -11.70
N ALA A 120 14.04 -4.47 -10.37
CA ALA A 120 13.21 -3.66 -9.48
C ALA A 120 13.63 -2.19 -9.43
N GLY A 121 14.74 -1.79 -10.09
CA GLY A 121 15.24 -0.43 -10.09
C GLY A 121 15.86 0.00 -8.75
N ALA A 122 16.53 -0.93 -8.06
CA ALA A 122 17.16 -0.65 -6.76
C ALA A 122 18.24 0.44 -6.86
N HIS A 123 18.89 0.55 -8.02
CA HIS A 123 19.98 1.50 -8.27
C HIS A 123 19.54 2.97 -8.32
N ASP A 124 18.30 3.25 -8.70
CA ASP A 124 17.76 4.59 -8.82
C ASP A 124 16.58 4.87 -7.84
N ALA A 125 16.28 3.93 -6.96
CA ALA A 125 15.17 4.03 -6.03
C ALA A 125 15.21 5.32 -5.19
N ARG A 126 16.40 5.73 -4.72
CA ARG A 126 16.59 6.96 -3.97
C ARG A 126 16.28 8.20 -4.83
N ALA A 127 16.82 8.27 -6.03
CA ALA A 127 16.58 9.41 -6.94
C ALA A 127 15.09 9.53 -7.31
N ARG A 128 14.40 8.40 -7.50
CA ARG A 128 12.95 8.39 -7.75
C ARG A 128 12.17 8.87 -6.53
N ALA A 129 12.52 8.42 -5.33
CA ALA A 129 11.88 8.84 -4.09
C ALA A 129 12.05 10.36 -3.87
N GLU A 130 13.28 10.87 -4.01
CA GLU A 130 13.59 12.30 -3.92
C GLU A 130 12.80 13.12 -4.95
N ALA A 131 12.74 12.67 -6.20
CA ALA A 131 11.97 13.33 -7.24
C ALA A 131 10.47 13.37 -6.94
N LEU A 132 9.90 12.31 -6.35
CA LEU A 132 8.51 12.27 -5.90
C LEU A 132 8.25 13.29 -4.77
N ILE A 133 9.11 13.31 -3.76
CA ILE A 133 8.98 14.23 -2.62
C ILE A 133 9.06 15.69 -3.09
N LEU A 134 10.05 16.02 -3.92
CA LEU A 134 10.19 17.36 -4.50
C LEU A 134 9.01 17.72 -5.42
N GLY A 135 8.50 16.76 -6.18
CA GLY A 135 7.31 16.92 -7.02
C GLY A 135 6.03 17.21 -6.23
N LEU A 136 5.97 16.80 -4.97
CA LEU A 136 4.88 17.14 -4.04
C LEU A 136 5.05 18.52 -3.38
N GLY A 137 6.14 19.25 -3.69
CA GLY A 137 6.37 20.61 -3.19
C GLY A 137 7.22 20.69 -1.93
N PHE A 138 7.84 19.60 -1.51
CA PHE A 138 8.85 19.64 -0.43
C PHE A 138 10.16 20.26 -0.91
N THR A 139 10.96 20.77 0.02
CA THR A 139 12.26 21.35 -0.29
C THR A 139 13.39 20.31 -0.19
N PRO A 140 14.57 20.55 -0.83
CA PRO A 140 15.71 19.63 -0.71
C PRO A 140 16.16 19.37 0.73
N GLU A 141 16.06 20.38 1.61
CA GLU A 141 16.43 20.25 3.02
C GLU A 141 15.48 19.32 3.79
N GLN A 142 14.28 19.07 3.26
CA GLN A 142 13.27 18.22 3.86
C GLN A 142 13.45 16.74 3.53
N LEU A 143 14.25 16.40 2.52
CA LEU A 143 14.49 15.02 2.09
C LEU A 143 15.04 14.12 3.20
N GLU A 144 15.92 14.66 4.01
CA GLU A 144 16.59 13.94 5.12
C GLU A 144 15.95 14.21 6.49
N ARG A 145 14.86 14.97 6.53
CA ARG A 145 14.18 15.24 7.80
C ARG A 145 13.39 14.01 8.27
N PRO A 146 13.35 13.74 9.57
CA PRO A 146 12.50 12.70 10.15
C PRO A 146 11.03 12.92 9.81
N VAL A 147 10.30 11.84 9.46
CA VAL A 147 8.88 11.91 9.08
C VAL A 147 8.04 12.53 10.19
N ASN A 148 8.29 12.22 11.46
CA ASN A 148 7.57 12.78 12.60
C ASN A 148 7.80 14.29 12.81
N SER A 149 8.73 14.90 12.07
CA SER A 149 9.02 16.34 12.15
C SER A 149 8.16 17.21 11.21
N PHE A 150 7.31 16.56 10.40
CA PHE A 150 6.41 17.24 9.48
C PHE A 150 5.05 17.58 10.09
#